data_b86758c8a00433eae7e7e9742a0dd341
#
_entry.id   b86758c8a00433eae7e7e9742a0dd341
#
_cell.length_a   1.000
_cell.length_b   1.000
_cell.length_c   1.000
_cell.angle_alpha   90.00
_cell.angle_beta   90.00
_cell.angle_gamma   90.00
#
_symmetry.space_group_name_H-M   'P 1'
#
loop_
_entity.id
_entity.type
_entity.pdbx_description
1 polymer ?
#
loop_
_entity_poly.entity_id
_entity_poly.type
_entity_poly.pdbx_seq_one_letter_code
_entity_poly.pdbx_strand_id
1 'polypeptide(L)'
;SRAALSLLGYCYFYLQQFIEAAECYEQLVRLHSSYPEYRLYWAQSLYNAFMFPEASAVISQIDEPQFAQQVLKLESAIKYREEDIINARMLVEKYAMDDPDGDINLACLEYKEGNYEKALERFTTATHIHGYQPCLAYSIALCHYQMHNYSQALKFIADIIDQGVQNHPELSIGMATEGMEVSSVGNTRLLRETSLVEACNLKAAIEYNLKNLSAASEALTDMPPRLEEELDPVTLHNQALINMDSNPSDGFAKLQYLLSQNPFPPETFSNLLLLYCKYEYYDLAADVLAENAHLTYKYLTQ
;
A
#
# COMPACT_ATOMS: atom_id res chain seq x y z
N SER A 1 5.58 -34.30 -1.54
CA SER A 1 6.53 -34.30 -2.68
C SER A 1 6.93 -32.87 -3.02
N ARG A 2 8.11 -32.66 -3.61
CA ARG A 2 8.59 -31.34 -4.03
C ARG A 2 7.56 -30.58 -4.90
N ALA A 3 7.02 -31.26 -5.91
CA ALA A 3 6.07 -30.66 -6.83
C ALA A 3 4.78 -30.20 -6.12
N ALA A 4 4.24 -31.01 -5.21
CA ALA A 4 3.04 -30.64 -4.47
C ALA A 4 3.27 -29.46 -3.53
N LEU A 5 4.42 -29.42 -2.84
CA LEU A 5 4.78 -28.33 -1.93
C LEU A 5 5.07 -27.03 -2.69
N SER A 6 5.72 -27.12 -3.87
CA SER A 6 5.95 -25.98 -4.76
C SER A 6 4.64 -25.40 -5.29
N LEU A 7 3.71 -26.27 -5.71
CA LEU A 7 2.39 -25.83 -6.16
C LEU A 7 1.57 -25.21 -5.02
N LEU A 8 1.65 -25.76 -3.82
CA LEU A 8 0.98 -25.23 -2.63
C LEU A 8 1.49 -23.82 -2.30
N GLY A 9 2.81 -23.63 -2.26
CA GLY A 9 3.43 -22.32 -2.03
C GLY A 9 3.01 -21.30 -3.11
N TYR A 10 2.97 -21.74 -4.37
CA TYR A 10 2.46 -20.91 -5.47
C TYR A 10 0.99 -20.50 -5.25
N CYS A 11 0.12 -21.45 -4.91
CA CYS A 11 -1.29 -21.15 -4.63
C CYS A 11 -1.45 -20.17 -3.46
N TYR A 12 -0.75 -20.39 -2.35
CA TYR A 12 -0.78 -19.46 -1.22
C TYR A 12 -0.30 -18.05 -1.60
N PHE A 13 0.78 -17.95 -2.38
CA PHE A 13 1.30 -16.65 -2.84
C PHE A 13 0.24 -15.87 -3.66
N TYR A 14 -0.44 -16.55 -4.59
CA TYR A 14 -1.49 -15.92 -5.40
C TYR A 14 -2.80 -15.66 -4.65
N LEU A 15 -3.06 -16.42 -3.57
CA LEU A 15 -4.13 -16.13 -2.61
C LEU A 15 -3.76 -15.04 -1.61
N GLN A 16 -2.55 -14.46 -1.71
CA GLN A 16 -2.00 -13.45 -0.80
C GLN A 16 -1.82 -13.94 0.65
N GLN A 17 -1.78 -15.24 0.85
CA GLN A 17 -1.42 -15.91 2.10
C GLN A 17 0.10 -16.05 2.14
N PHE A 18 0.80 -14.91 2.34
CA PHE A 18 2.24 -14.80 2.14
C PHE A 18 3.07 -15.52 3.22
N ILE A 19 2.54 -15.63 4.43
CA ILE A 19 3.20 -16.37 5.52
C ILE A 19 3.21 -17.87 5.18
N GLU A 20 2.08 -18.42 4.81
CA GLU A 20 1.94 -19.82 4.41
C GLU A 20 2.75 -20.15 3.16
N ALA A 21 2.82 -19.21 2.21
CA ALA A 21 3.70 -19.33 1.05
C ALA A 21 5.17 -19.37 1.47
N ALA A 22 5.60 -18.49 2.37
CA ALA A 22 6.98 -18.46 2.89
C ALA A 22 7.35 -19.76 3.60
N GLU A 23 6.46 -20.33 4.42
CA GLU A 23 6.67 -21.61 5.09
C GLU A 23 6.86 -22.77 4.10
N CYS A 24 6.05 -22.79 3.01
CA CYS A 24 6.21 -23.79 1.96
C CYS A 24 7.57 -23.68 1.26
N TYR A 25 8.00 -22.47 0.90
CA TYR A 25 9.28 -22.26 0.23
C TYR A 25 10.48 -22.48 1.17
N GLU A 26 10.37 -22.15 2.45
CA GLU A 26 11.37 -22.48 3.47
C GLU A 26 11.60 -24.00 3.55
N GLN A 27 10.51 -24.79 3.62
CA GLN A 27 10.59 -26.24 3.60
C GLN A 27 11.24 -26.77 2.32
N LEU A 28 10.92 -26.16 1.15
CA LEU A 28 11.54 -26.53 -0.12
C LEU A 28 13.03 -26.26 -0.13
N VAL A 29 13.48 -25.13 0.40
CA VAL A 29 14.91 -24.80 0.53
C VAL A 29 15.63 -25.83 1.41
N ARG A 30 15.02 -26.21 2.55
CA ARG A 30 15.60 -27.20 3.47
C ARG A 30 15.69 -28.60 2.86
N LEU A 31 14.65 -29.02 2.13
CA LEU A 31 14.56 -30.38 1.59
C LEU A 31 15.21 -30.53 0.20
N HIS A 32 15.32 -29.46 -0.55
CA HIS A 32 15.70 -29.43 -1.96
C HIS A 32 16.62 -28.24 -2.26
N SER A 33 17.73 -28.13 -1.54
CA SER A 33 18.72 -27.05 -1.63
C SER A 33 19.37 -26.87 -3.02
N SER A 34 19.28 -27.86 -3.89
CA SER A 34 19.76 -27.79 -5.28
C SER A 34 18.91 -26.91 -6.22
N TYR A 35 17.79 -26.38 -5.74
CA TYR A 35 16.90 -25.50 -6.51
C TYR A 35 16.95 -24.09 -5.93
N PRO A 36 17.85 -23.22 -6.40
CA PRO A 36 18.07 -21.89 -5.81
C PRO A 36 16.88 -20.94 -5.98
N GLU A 37 16.03 -21.17 -6.99
CA GLU A 37 14.80 -20.39 -7.19
C GLU A 37 13.87 -20.38 -5.98
N TYR A 38 13.89 -21.43 -5.15
CA TYR A 38 13.04 -21.47 -3.96
C TYR A 38 13.47 -20.47 -2.88
N ARG A 39 14.76 -20.09 -2.82
CA ARG A 39 15.22 -19.00 -1.95
C ARG A 39 14.64 -17.66 -2.39
N LEU A 40 14.61 -17.41 -3.71
CA LEU A 40 14.02 -16.17 -4.25
C LEU A 40 12.52 -16.10 -3.95
N TYR A 41 11.77 -17.18 -4.16
CA TYR A 41 10.34 -17.23 -3.86
C TYR A 41 10.06 -17.12 -2.36
N TRP A 42 10.91 -17.68 -1.52
CA TRP A 42 10.85 -17.51 -0.07
C TRP A 42 11.04 -16.05 0.32
N ALA A 43 12.10 -15.40 -0.18
CA ALA A 43 12.37 -13.99 0.09
C ALA A 43 11.24 -13.07 -0.42
N GLN A 44 10.68 -13.35 -1.61
CA GLN A 44 9.53 -12.61 -2.14
C GLN A 44 8.26 -12.78 -1.27
N SER A 45 8.04 -13.98 -0.75
CA SER A 45 6.91 -14.25 0.16
C SER A 45 7.07 -13.50 1.48
N LEU A 46 8.26 -13.51 2.07
CA LEU A 46 8.59 -12.76 3.28
C LEU A 46 8.44 -11.24 3.08
N TYR A 47 8.91 -10.72 1.94
CA TYR A 47 8.74 -9.31 1.59
C TYR A 47 7.25 -8.91 1.55
N ASN A 48 6.41 -9.72 0.90
CA ASN A 48 4.98 -9.44 0.82
C ASN A 48 4.26 -9.64 2.17
N ALA A 49 4.83 -10.44 3.07
CA ALA A 49 4.39 -10.58 4.46
C ALA A 49 4.91 -9.46 5.40
N PHE A 50 5.60 -8.44 4.87
CA PHE A 50 6.25 -7.35 5.63
C PHE A 50 7.35 -7.81 6.59
N MET A 51 7.91 -9.00 6.40
CA MET A 51 9.02 -9.57 7.17
C MET A 51 10.36 -9.19 6.50
N PHE A 52 10.70 -7.90 6.53
CA PHE A 52 11.84 -7.35 5.78
C PHE A 52 13.20 -7.84 6.27
N PRO A 53 13.48 -7.93 7.59
CA PRO A 53 14.75 -8.45 8.08
C PRO A 53 15.00 -9.89 7.64
N GLU A 54 13.97 -10.75 7.71
CA GLU A 54 14.02 -12.14 7.30
C GLU A 54 14.21 -12.27 5.79
N ALA A 55 13.49 -11.45 5.01
CA ALA A 55 13.64 -11.39 3.56
C ALA A 55 15.08 -11.03 3.17
N SER A 56 15.67 -10.00 3.81
CA SER A 56 17.06 -9.59 3.58
C SER A 56 18.06 -10.68 3.94
N ALA A 57 17.83 -11.41 5.04
CA ALA A 57 18.68 -12.54 5.44
C ALA A 57 18.64 -13.68 4.42
N VAL A 58 17.49 -13.95 3.80
CA VAL A 58 17.36 -14.97 2.74
C VAL A 58 18.00 -14.50 1.44
N ILE A 59 17.82 -13.24 1.04
CA ILE A 59 18.40 -12.64 -0.17
C ILE A 59 19.93 -12.74 -0.13
N SER A 60 20.55 -12.46 1.02
CA SER A 60 22.02 -12.49 1.18
C SER A 60 22.64 -13.88 0.95
N GLN A 61 21.82 -14.93 0.87
CA GLN A 61 22.24 -16.30 0.59
C GLN A 61 22.09 -16.71 -0.89
N ILE A 62 21.67 -15.78 -1.77
CA ILE A 62 21.45 -16.04 -3.20
C ILE A 62 22.64 -15.46 -3.96
N ASP A 63 23.57 -16.35 -4.36
CA ASP A 63 24.79 -15.97 -5.07
C ASP A 63 24.73 -16.29 -6.58
N GLU A 64 23.63 -16.87 -7.06
CA GLU A 64 23.49 -17.30 -8.44
C GLU A 64 23.35 -16.11 -9.39
N PRO A 65 24.25 -15.96 -10.40
CA PRO A 65 24.28 -14.80 -11.31
C PRO A 65 22.97 -14.60 -12.10
N GLN A 66 22.24 -15.68 -12.37
CA GLN A 66 20.97 -15.64 -13.07
C GLN A 66 19.85 -14.91 -12.29
N PHE A 67 19.99 -14.79 -10.98
CA PHE A 67 19.02 -14.07 -10.12
C PHE A 67 19.52 -12.69 -9.67
N ALA A 68 20.70 -12.27 -10.11
CA ALA A 68 21.32 -11.03 -9.64
C ALA A 68 20.39 -9.81 -9.79
N GLN A 69 19.68 -9.70 -10.91
CA GLN A 69 18.75 -8.59 -11.15
C GLN A 69 17.51 -8.67 -10.25
N GLN A 70 16.93 -9.87 -10.07
CA GLN A 70 15.78 -10.07 -9.18
C GLN A 70 16.14 -9.79 -7.72
N VAL A 71 17.33 -10.20 -7.30
CA VAL A 71 17.89 -9.93 -5.97
C VAL A 71 18.03 -8.42 -5.76
N LEU A 72 18.65 -7.70 -6.72
CA LEU A 72 18.78 -6.23 -6.64
C LEU A 72 17.41 -5.53 -6.57
N LYS A 73 16.44 -5.96 -7.40
CA LYS A 73 15.08 -5.42 -7.36
C LYS A 73 14.42 -5.64 -6.00
N LEU A 74 14.52 -6.85 -5.45
CA LEU A 74 13.89 -7.17 -4.18
C LEU A 74 14.58 -6.45 -3.01
N GLU A 75 15.91 -6.37 -3.01
CA GLU A 75 16.67 -5.64 -2.01
C GLU A 75 16.34 -4.14 -2.04
N SER A 76 16.27 -3.54 -3.24
CA SER A 76 15.88 -2.13 -3.39
C SER A 76 14.45 -1.87 -2.89
N ALA A 77 13.52 -2.80 -3.15
CA ALA A 77 12.15 -2.72 -2.66
C ALA A 77 12.07 -2.82 -1.13
N ILE A 78 12.88 -3.67 -0.51
CA ILE A 78 12.99 -3.76 0.96
C ILE A 78 13.50 -2.43 1.51
N LYS A 79 14.62 -1.90 0.98
CA LYS A 79 15.18 -0.61 1.42
C LYS A 79 14.19 0.54 1.28
N TYR A 80 13.42 0.57 0.19
CA TYR A 80 12.36 1.55 -0.01
C TYR A 80 11.27 1.45 1.08
N ARG A 81 10.87 0.21 1.45
CA ARG A 81 9.87 -0.03 2.51
C ARG A 81 10.39 0.29 3.92
N GLU A 82 11.68 0.08 4.15
CA GLU A 82 12.38 0.47 5.40
C GLU A 82 12.63 1.98 5.49
N GLU A 83 12.24 2.77 4.48
CA GLU A 83 12.50 4.21 4.37
C GLU A 83 14.00 4.57 4.25
N ASP A 84 14.83 3.59 3.91
CA ASP A 84 16.25 3.77 3.60
C ASP A 84 16.42 4.17 2.12
N ILE A 85 16.00 5.40 1.82
CA ILE A 85 15.88 5.90 0.44
C ILE A 85 17.25 6.01 -0.24
N ILE A 86 18.31 6.33 0.52
CA ILE A 86 19.67 6.46 -0.01
C ILE A 86 20.15 5.11 -0.56
N ASN A 87 20.07 4.04 0.21
CA ASN A 87 20.48 2.71 -0.23
C ASN A 87 19.55 2.15 -1.29
N ALA A 88 18.24 2.39 -1.19
CA ALA A 88 17.28 2.02 -2.24
C ALA A 88 17.67 2.63 -3.58
N ARG A 89 18.00 3.93 -3.63
CA ARG A 89 18.46 4.64 -4.84
C ARG A 89 19.73 4.03 -5.42
N MET A 90 20.74 3.80 -4.59
CA MET A 90 21.99 3.17 -5.02
C MET A 90 21.78 1.78 -5.67
N LEU A 91 20.80 1.03 -5.18
CA LEU A 91 20.47 -0.28 -5.73
C LEU A 91 19.69 -0.15 -7.05
N VAL A 92 18.68 0.74 -7.11
CA VAL A 92 17.88 0.96 -8.33
C VAL A 92 18.77 1.45 -9.48
N GLU A 93 19.68 2.37 -9.24
CA GLU A 93 20.59 2.91 -10.25
C GLU A 93 21.51 1.86 -10.90
N LYS A 94 21.76 0.74 -10.21
CA LYS A 94 22.55 -0.39 -10.77
C LYS A 94 21.84 -1.14 -11.90
N TYR A 95 20.50 -1.15 -11.92
CA TYR A 95 19.73 -1.90 -12.91
C TYR A 95 18.77 -1.04 -13.74
N ALA A 96 18.52 0.21 -13.35
CA ALA A 96 17.48 1.04 -13.96
C ALA A 96 17.63 1.24 -15.48
N MET A 97 18.86 1.26 -15.99
CA MET A 97 19.14 1.45 -17.43
C MET A 97 18.75 0.23 -18.27
N ASP A 98 18.80 -0.96 -17.68
CA ASP A 98 18.59 -2.24 -18.38
C ASP A 98 17.22 -2.86 -18.03
N ASP A 99 16.40 -2.15 -17.27
CA ASP A 99 15.13 -2.66 -16.76
C ASP A 99 13.97 -1.77 -17.19
N PRO A 100 12.89 -2.32 -17.77
CA PRO A 100 11.73 -1.53 -18.21
C PRO A 100 11.04 -0.79 -17.07
N ASP A 101 11.11 -1.33 -15.82
CA ASP A 101 10.52 -0.69 -14.63
C ASP A 101 11.49 0.28 -13.93
N GLY A 102 12.72 0.44 -14.45
CA GLY A 102 13.76 1.24 -13.83
C GLY A 102 13.35 2.69 -13.59
N ASP A 103 12.78 3.34 -14.61
CA ASP A 103 12.28 4.71 -14.50
C ASP A 103 11.09 4.83 -13.54
N ILE A 104 10.22 3.82 -13.45
CA ILE A 104 9.12 3.78 -12.50
C ILE A 104 9.66 3.72 -11.07
N ASN A 105 10.66 2.87 -10.83
CA ASN A 105 11.29 2.75 -9.51
C ASN A 105 12.03 4.03 -9.09
N LEU A 106 12.71 4.71 -10.05
CA LEU A 106 13.31 6.03 -9.80
C LEU A 106 12.24 7.09 -9.51
N ALA A 107 11.09 7.06 -10.19
CA ALA A 107 9.97 7.96 -9.92
C ALA A 107 9.42 7.77 -8.49
N CYS A 108 9.31 6.52 -8.03
CA CYS A 108 8.91 6.22 -6.66
C CYS A 108 9.88 6.80 -5.63
N LEU A 109 11.20 6.78 -5.91
CA LEU A 109 12.22 7.38 -5.06
C LEU A 109 12.13 8.91 -5.05
N GLU A 110 11.98 9.54 -6.24
CA GLU A 110 11.76 10.99 -6.32
C GLU A 110 10.51 11.42 -5.51
N TYR A 111 9.43 10.65 -5.59
CA TYR A 111 8.22 10.91 -4.81
C TYR A 111 8.49 10.86 -3.29
N LYS A 112 9.22 9.84 -2.81
CA LYS A 112 9.58 9.70 -1.38
C LYS A 112 10.52 10.80 -0.89
N GLU A 113 11.34 11.36 -1.76
CA GLU A 113 12.23 12.50 -1.47
C GLU A 113 11.52 13.87 -1.54
N GLY A 114 10.21 13.88 -1.88
CA GLY A 114 9.42 15.11 -2.03
C GLY A 114 9.61 15.84 -3.37
N ASN A 115 10.30 15.23 -4.34
CA ASN A 115 10.52 15.78 -5.67
C ASN A 115 9.33 15.46 -6.60
N TYR A 116 8.14 15.94 -6.25
CA TYR A 116 6.88 15.52 -6.89
C TYR A 116 6.80 15.85 -8.37
N GLU A 117 7.36 16.98 -8.83
CA GLU A 117 7.40 17.39 -10.24
C GLU A 117 8.22 16.40 -11.08
N LYS A 118 9.40 16.00 -10.58
CA LYS A 118 10.24 15.01 -11.27
C LYS A 118 9.61 13.61 -11.27
N ALA A 119 9.01 13.22 -10.15
CA ALA A 119 8.26 11.98 -10.08
C ALA A 119 7.13 11.95 -11.10
N LEU A 120 6.36 13.04 -11.20
CA LEU A 120 5.26 13.19 -12.16
C LEU A 120 5.76 13.07 -13.61
N GLU A 121 6.86 13.74 -13.97
CA GLU A 121 7.46 13.65 -15.30
C GLU A 121 7.84 12.21 -15.66
N ARG A 122 8.51 11.49 -14.74
CA ARG A 122 8.90 10.09 -14.94
C ARG A 122 7.69 9.15 -15.06
N PHE A 123 6.69 9.25 -14.16
CA PHE A 123 5.47 8.45 -14.25
C PHE A 123 4.69 8.72 -15.55
N THR A 124 4.64 9.97 -15.99
CA THR A 124 4.00 10.34 -17.27
C THR A 124 4.76 9.73 -18.45
N THR A 125 6.09 9.79 -18.46
CA THR A 125 6.93 9.15 -19.47
C THR A 125 6.72 7.64 -19.48
N ALA A 126 6.70 7.00 -18.31
CA ALA A 126 6.43 5.58 -18.18
C ALA A 126 5.05 5.20 -18.74
N THR A 127 4.03 6.03 -18.51
CA THR A 127 2.69 5.81 -19.08
C THR A 127 2.70 5.89 -20.63
N HIS A 128 3.50 6.78 -21.22
CA HIS A 128 3.66 6.83 -22.68
C HIS A 128 4.36 5.60 -23.26
N ILE A 129 5.29 5.00 -22.52
CA ILE A 129 6.04 3.82 -22.95
C ILE A 129 5.23 2.53 -22.77
N HIS A 130 4.65 2.34 -21.59
CA HIS A 130 3.98 1.10 -21.18
C HIS A 130 2.47 1.08 -21.46
N GLY A 131 1.91 2.22 -21.85
CA GLY A 131 0.46 2.40 -21.94
C GLY A 131 -0.21 2.64 -20.59
N TYR A 132 -1.54 2.71 -20.60
CA TYR A 132 -2.33 2.92 -19.41
C TYR A 132 -2.16 1.73 -18.43
N GLN A 133 -1.81 2.06 -17.20
CA GLN A 133 -1.81 1.12 -16.07
C GLN A 133 -2.43 1.81 -14.86
N PRO A 134 -3.37 1.17 -14.13
CA PRO A 134 -4.03 1.80 -12.98
C PRO A 134 -3.05 2.30 -11.92
N CYS A 135 -2.00 1.53 -11.63
CA CYS A 135 -0.98 1.90 -10.65
C CYS A 135 -0.17 3.15 -11.07
N LEU A 136 0.11 3.34 -12.37
CA LEU A 136 0.77 4.56 -12.86
C LEU A 136 -0.17 5.77 -12.80
N ALA A 137 -1.43 5.60 -13.19
CA ALA A 137 -2.45 6.64 -13.09
C ALA A 137 -2.64 7.08 -11.62
N TYR A 138 -2.66 6.12 -10.69
CA TYR A 138 -2.70 6.40 -9.26
C TYR A 138 -1.45 7.15 -8.76
N SER A 139 -0.25 6.74 -9.19
CA SER A 139 1.01 7.41 -8.83
C SER A 139 1.04 8.86 -9.32
N ILE A 140 0.52 9.12 -10.53
CA ILE A 140 0.35 10.49 -11.06
C ILE A 140 -0.65 11.28 -10.23
N ALA A 141 -1.79 10.68 -9.85
CA ALA A 141 -2.77 11.31 -8.97
C ALA A 141 -2.18 11.68 -7.62
N LEU A 142 -1.34 10.82 -7.03
CA LEU A 142 -0.61 11.08 -5.79
C LEU A 142 0.35 12.28 -5.92
N CYS A 143 1.11 12.38 -7.02
CA CYS A 143 1.98 13.52 -7.26
C CYS A 143 1.16 14.83 -7.30
N HIS A 144 0.05 14.84 -8.03
CA HIS A 144 -0.85 16.00 -8.06
C HIS A 144 -1.45 16.32 -6.70
N TYR A 145 -1.81 15.31 -5.90
CA TYR A 145 -2.31 15.49 -4.54
C TYR A 145 -1.29 16.18 -3.64
N GLN A 146 -0.04 15.73 -3.66
CA GLN A 146 1.05 16.32 -2.87
C GLN A 146 1.37 17.77 -3.28
N MET A 147 1.21 18.08 -4.56
CA MET A 147 1.33 19.45 -5.08
C MET A 147 0.06 20.31 -4.87
N HIS A 148 -0.93 19.82 -4.11
CA HIS A 148 -2.24 20.46 -3.90
C HIS A 148 -3.03 20.74 -5.19
N ASN A 149 -2.69 20.06 -6.28
CA ASN A 149 -3.38 20.17 -7.56
C ASN A 149 -4.57 19.19 -7.63
N TYR A 150 -5.52 19.37 -6.73
CA TYR A 150 -6.62 18.43 -6.50
C TYR A 150 -7.50 18.20 -7.74
N SER A 151 -7.69 19.23 -8.56
CA SER A 151 -8.51 19.09 -9.78
C SER A 151 -7.89 18.11 -10.80
N GLN A 152 -6.58 18.06 -10.91
CA GLN A 152 -5.90 17.10 -11.77
C GLN A 152 -5.87 15.71 -11.13
N ALA A 153 -5.59 15.62 -9.83
CA ALA A 153 -5.66 14.36 -9.11
C ALA A 153 -7.02 13.68 -9.29
N LEU A 154 -8.12 14.41 -9.10
CA LEU A 154 -9.49 13.89 -9.27
C LEU A 154 -9.78 13.40 -10.70
N LYS A 155 -9.18 13.98 -11.74
CA LYS A 155 -9.33 13.46 -13.12
C LYS A 155 -8.72 12.07 -13.27
N PHE A 156 -7.47 11.87 -12.82
CA PHE A 156 -6.82 10.55 -12.88
C PHE A 156 -7.56 9.53 -12.02
N ILE A 157 -8.08 9.93 -10.87
CA ILE A 157 -8.92 9.08 -10.01
C ILE A 157 -10.21 8.68 -10.73
N ALA A 158 -10.88 9.61 -11.41
CA ALA A 158 -12.08 9.33 -12.18
C ALA A 158 -11.78 8.34 -13.31
N ASP A 159 -10.66 8.50 -14.03
CA ASP A 159 -10.25 7.57 -15.07
C ASP A 159 -10.02 6.15 -14.51
N ILE A 160 -9.41 6.01 -13.32
CA ILE A 160 -9.21 4.69 -12.68
C ILE A 160 -10.57 4.06 -12.35
N ILE A 161 -11.49 4.82 -11.77
CA ILE A 161 -12.83 4.34 -11.39
C ILE A 161 -13.63 3.95 -12.64
N ASP A 162 -13.65 4.79 -13.67
CA ASP A 162 -14.37 4.53 -14.92
C ASP A 162 -13.85 3.27 -15.62
N GLN A 163 -12.52 3.08 -15.69
CA GLN A 163 -11.91 1.87 -16.23
C GLN A 163 -12.24 0.64 -15.38
N GLY A 164 -12.25 0.79 -14.06
CA GLY A 164 -12.63 -0.27 -13.13
C GLY A 164 -14.08 -0.71 -13.33
N VAL A 165 -15.03 0.23 -13.41
CA VAL A 165 -16.46 -0.05 -13.65
C VAL A 165 -16.66 -0.75 -15.00
N GLN A 166 -15.97 -0.29 -16.04
CA GLN A 166 -16.15 -0.83 -17.40
C GLN A 166 -15.52 -2.22 -17.57
N ASN A 167 -14.32 -2.42 -17.04
CA ASN A 167 -13.55 -3.63 -17.28
C ASN A 167 -13.81 -4.73 -16.23
N HIS A 168 -14.28 -4.35 -15.03
CA HIS A 168 -14.44 -5.23 -13.88
C HIS A 168 -15.77 -5.02 -13.16
N PRO A 169 -16.92 -5.21 -13.84
CA PRO A 169 -18.24 -5.05 -13.24
C PRO A 169 -18.48 -6.00 -12.04
N GLU A 170 -17.73 -7.13 -11.99
CA GLU A 170 -17.75 -8.08 -10.87
C GLU A 170 -17.27 -7.47 -9.54
N LEU A 171 -16.55 -6.34 -9.57
CA LEU A 171 -16.11 -5.65 -8.36
C LEU A 171 -17.20 -4.76 -7.73
N SER A 172 -18.36 -4.66 -8.35
CA SER A 172 -19.57 -4.02 -7.80
C SER A 172 -19.37 -2.59 -7.27
N ILE A 173 -18.56 -1.78 -7.99
CA ILE A 173 -18.27 -0.39 -7.62
C ILE A 173 -19.57 0.42 -7.64
N GLY A 174 -19.80 1.23 -6.59
CA GLY A 174 -20.99 2.09 -6.48
C GLY A 174 -22.32 1.35 -6.33
N MET A 175 -22.30 0.02 -6.13
CA MET A 175 -23.53 -0.79 -6.03
C MET A 175 -24.06 -0.95 -4.61
N ALA A 176 -23.39 -0.38 -3.60
CA ALA A 176 -23.86 -0.39 -2.21
C ALA A 176 -25.03 0.60 -2.04
N THR A 177 -26.23 0.21 -2.49
CA THR A 177 -27.47 0.95 -2.24
C THR A 177 -28.17 0.42 -1.00
N GLU A 178 -28.83 1.32 -0.25
CA GLU A 178 -29.62 0.95 0.95
C GLU A 178 -30.58 -0.21 0.66
N GLY A 179 -30.41 -1.30 1.39
CA GLY A 179 -31.31 -2.48 1.33
C GLY A 179 -30.87 -3.60 0.38
N MET A 180 -29.75 -3.48 -0.32
CA MET A 180 -29.16 -4.61 -1.05
C MET A 180 -28.01 -5.22 -0.23
N GLU A 181 -28.09 -6.52 0.05
CA GLU A 181 -26.92 -7.28 0.51
C GLU A 181 -25.98 -7.47 -0.67
N VAL A 182 -24.94 -6.66 -0.75
CA VAL A 182 -23.86 -6.84 -1.73
C VAL A 182 -22.83 -7.78 -1.10
N SER A 183 -22.53 -8.90 -1.79
CA SER A 183 -21.49 -9.82 -1.33
C SER A 183 -20.12 -9.16 -1.37
N SER A 184 -19.28 -9.41 -0.35
CA SER A 184 -17.90 -8.96 -0.36
C SER A 184 -17.15 -9.52 -1.57
N VAL A 185 -16.35 -8.68 -2.22
CA VAL A 185 -15.41 -9.10 -3.28
C VAL A 185 -14.09 -9.62 -2.72
N GLY A 186 -13.87 -9.46 -1.41
CA GLY A 186 -12.64 -9.83 -0.71
C GLY A 186 -11.40 -9.05 -1.18
N ASN A 187 -10.28 -9.34 -0.55
CA ASN A 187 -8.98 -8.78 -0.94
C ASN A 187 -8.34 -9.63 -2.05
N THR A 188 -8.97 -9.66 -3.21
CA THR A 188 -8.49 -10.44 -4.36
C THR A 188 -7.31 -9.76 -5.04
N ARG A 189 -6.51 -10.56 -5.79
CA ARG A 189 -5.45 -10.04 -6.63
C ARG A 189 -5.99 -9.05 -7.67
N LEU A 190 -7.15 -9.36 -8.27
CA LEU A 190 -7.82 -8.48 -9.23
C LEU A 190 -8.09 -7.10 -8.63
N LEU A 191 -8.69 -7.06 -7.42
CA LEU A 191 -8.96 -5.80 -6.71
C LEU A 191 -7.68 -4.97 -6.55
N ARG A 192 -6.57 -5.60 -6.19
CA ARG A 192 -5.28 -4.92 -6.03
C ARG A 192 -4.73 -4.38 -7.37
N GLU A 193 -4.87 -5.14 -8.46
CA GLU A 193 -4.36 -4.74 -9.78
C GLU A 193 -5.13 -3.56 -10.38
N THR A 194 -6.37 -3.32 -9.94
CA THR A 194 -7.19 -2.19 -10.40
C THR A 194 -6.88 -0.85 -9.75
N SER A 195 -6.17 -0.81 -8.63
CA SER A 195 -5.93 0.38 -7.79
C SER A 195 -7.21 1.14 -7.38
N LEU A 196 -8.36 0.47 -7.38
CA LEU A 196 -9.66 1.10 -7.07
C LEU A 196 -9.77 1.52 -5.60
N VAL A 197 -9.29 0.67 -4.69
CA VAL A 197 -9.30 0.97 -3.25
C VAL A 197 -8.46 2.21 -2.96
N GLU A 198 -7.26 2.26 -3.54
CA GLU A 198 -6.35 3.38 -3.40
C GLU A 198 -6.93 4.66 -4.01
N ALA A 199 -7.54 4.57 -5.18
CA ALA A 199 -8.17 5.69 -5.87
C ALA A 199 -9.36 6.28 -5.08
N CYS A 200 -10.25 5.43 -4.55
CA CYS A 200 -11.37 5.84 -3.71
C CYS A 200 -10.88 6.47 -2.39
N ASN A 201 -9.87 5.90 -1.75
CA ASN A 201 -9.25 6.47 -0.56
C ASN A 201 -8.63 7.85 -0.83
N LEU A 202 -7.94 8.02 -1.94
CA LEU A 202 -7.36 9.31 -2.31
C LEU A 202 -8.45 10.34 -2.65
N LYS A 203 -9.54 9.92 -3.33
CA LYS A 203 -10.73 10.78 -3.56
C LYS A 203 -11.30 11.25 -2.22
N ALA A 204 -11.51 10.33 -1.29
CA ALA A 204 -12.03 10.66 0.04
C ALA A 204 -11.13 11.66 0.79
N ALA A 205 -9.80 11.47 0.75
CA ALA A 205 -8.84 12.38 1.35
C ALA A 205 -8.85 13.78 0.71
N ILE A 206 -8.95 13.87 -0.61
CA ILE A 206 -9.06 15.15 -1.34
C ILE A 206 -10.35 15.88 -0.93
N GLU A 207 -11.51 15.20 -0.98
CA GLU A 207 -12.80 15.78 -0.65
C GLU A 207 -12.85 16.19 0.84
N TYR A 208 -12.24 15.43 1.73
CA TYR A 208 -12.06 15.79 3.14
C TYR A 208 -11.27 17.10 3.29
N ASN A 209 -10.14 17.24 2.58
CA ASN A 209 -9.33 18.46 2.58
C ASN A 209 -10.09 19.66 2.02
N LEU A 210 -10.94 19.45 1.03
CA LEU A 210 -11.84 20.46 0.46
C LEU A 210 -13.07 20.76 1.34
N LYS A 211 -13.18 20.11 2.52
CA LYS A 211 -14.31 20.23 3.47
C LYS A 211 -15.65 19.72 2.91
N ASN A 212 -15.60 18.87 1.89
CA ASN A 212 -16.77 18.25 1.28
C ASN A 212 -16.99 16.85 1.89
N LEU A 213 -17.45 16.80 3.15
CA LEU A 213 -17.60 15.54 3.89
C LEU A 213 -18.60 14.57 3.24
N SER A 214 -19.62 15.08 2.55
CA SER A 214 -20.59 14.25 1.83
C SER A 214 -19.93 13.48 0.70
N ALA A 215 -19.16 14.15 -0.16
CA ALA A 215 -18.44 13.51 -1.26
C ALA A 215 -17.30 12.59 -0.75
N ALA A 216 -16.67 12.94 0.38
CA ALA A 216 -15.68 12.08 1.03
C ALA A 216 -16.32 10.77 1.51
N SER A 217 -17.50 10.84 2.15
CA SER A 217 -18.25 9.66 2.58
C SER A 217 -18.72 8.81 1.39
N GLU A 218 -19.25 9.46 0.34
CA GLU A 218 -19.66 8.80 -0.90
C GLU A 218 -18.50 8.02 -1.54
N ALA A 219 -17.31 8.61 -1.61
CA ALA A 219 -16.13 7.94 -2.16
C ALA A 219 -15.76 6.65 -1.42
N LEU A 220 -15.96 6.59 -0.09
CA LEU A 220 -15.74 5.36 0.68
C LEU A 220 -16.89 4.34 0.54
N THR A 221 -18.11 4.81 0.29
CA THR A 221 -19.28 3.95 0.07
C THR A 221 -19.28 3.34 -1.33
N ASP A 222 -18.80 4.07 -2.34
CA ASP A 222 -18.70 3.61 -3.73
C ASP A 222 -17.57 2.60 -3.96
N MET A 223 -16.70 2.42 -2.99
CA MET A 223 -15.59 1.47 -3.01
C MET A 223 -16.10 0.03 -3.23
N PRO A 224 -15.33 -0.86 -3.90
CA PRO A 224 -15.67 -2.27 -3.97
C PRO A 224 -16.02 -2.84 -2.59
N PRO A 225 -17.17 -3.52 -2.44
CA PRO A 225 -17.69 -3.93 -1.13
C PRO A 225 -16.79 -4.97 -0.47
N ARG A 226 -16.43 -4.73 0.78
CA ARG A 226 -15.60 -5.63 1.61
C ARG A 226 -16.17 -5.71 3.02
N LEU A 227 -15.92 -6.84 3.70
CA LEU A 227 -16.22 -6.96 5.12
C LEU A 227 -15.31 -6.05 5.95
N GLU A 228 -15.72 -5.68 7.15
CA GLU A 228 -14.95 -4.76 8.01
C GLU A 228 -13.55 -5.32 8.33
N GLU A 229 -13.44 -6.64 8.56
CA GLU A 229 -12.18 -7.34 8.77
C GLU A 229 -11.28 -7.41 7.52
N GLU A 230 -11.81 -7.13 6.33
CA GLU A 230 -11.07 -7.10 5.07
C GLU A 230 -10.58 -5.70 4.70
N LEU A 231 -11.01 -4.66 5.44
CA LEU A 231 -10.64 -3.29 5.13
C LEU A 231 -9.16 -3.05 5.41
N ASP A 232 -8.53 -2.33 4.46
CA ASP A 232 -7.15 -1.90 4.61
C ASP A 232 -7.03 -0.74 5.64
N PRO A 233 -5.82 -0.56 6.22
CA PRO A 233 -5.61 0.46 7.25
C PRO A 233 -5.92 1.89 6.79
N VAL A 234 -5.74 2.22 5.49
CA VAL A 234 -6.03 3.56 4.96
C VAL A 234 -7.52 3.81 4.91
N THR A 235 -8.31 2.80 4.49
CA THR A 235 -9.78 2.87 4.49
C THR A 235 -10.31 3.08 5.90
N LEU A 236 -9.83 2.30 6.89
CA LEU A 236 -10.23 2.44 8.29
C LEU A 236 -9.88 3.83 8.84
N HIS A 237 -8.69 4.35 8.51
CA HIS A 237 -8.25 5.69 8.90
C HIS A 237 -9.18 6.77 8.33
N ASN A 238 -9.47 6.71 7.03
CA ASN A 238 -10.33 7.69 6.36
C ASN A 238 -11.77 7.63 6.91
N GLN A 239 -12.31 6.42 7.14
CA GLN A 239 -13.62 6.26 7.78
C GLN A 239 -13.65 6.89 9.18
N ALA A 240 -12.60 6.68 9.99
CA ALA A 240 -12.50 7.26 11.32
C ALA A 240 -12.55 8.79 11.28
N LEU A 241 -11.79 9.42 10.37
CA LEU A 241 -11.75 10.88 10.26
C LEU A 241 -13.07 11.48 9.74
N ILE A 242 -13.66 10.86 8.70
CA ILE A 242 -14.89 11.37 8.08
C ILE A 242 -16.07 11.24 9.04
N ASN A 243 -16.15 10.16 9.80
CA ASN A 243 -17.25 9.89 10.73
C ASN A 243 -17.02 10.47 12.13
N MET A 244 -15.91 11.14 12.39
CA MET A 244 -15.54 11.60 13.74
C MET A 244 -16.57 12.51 14.38
N ASP A 245 -17.20 13.41 13.61
CA ASP A 245 -18.20 14.33 14.15
C ASP A 245 -19.57 13.66 14.39
N SER A 246 -19.89 12.57 13.67
CA SER A 246 -21.14 11.82 13.83
C SER A 246 -21.05 10.70 14.85
N ASN A 247 -19.90 10.01 14.92
CA ASN A 247 -19.65 8.89 15.83
C ASN A 247 -18.20 8.92 16.36
N PRO A 248 -17.89 9.84 17.31
CA PRO A 248 -16.53 9.98 17.84
C PRO A 248 -15.98 8.69 18.47
N SER A 249 -16.83 7.92 19.17
CA SER A 249 -16.41 6.69 19.85
C SER A 249 -15.87 5.65 18.87
N ASP A 250 -16.52 5.43 17.74
CA ASP A 250 -16.07 4.53 16.69
C ASP A 250 -14.79 5.05 16.03
N GLY A 251 -14.74 6.36 15.72
CA GLY A 251 -13.56 6.99 15.15
C GLY A 251 -12.31 6.82 16.01
N PHE A 252 -12.41 7.09 17.32
CA PHE A 252 -11.30 6.87 18.26
C PHE A 252 -10.92 5.40 18.36
N ALA A 253 -11.87 4.47 18.43
CA ALA A 253 -11.61 3.04 18.50
C ALA A 253 -10.83 2.55 17.26
N LYS A 254 -11.22 2.99 16.06
CA LYS A 254 -10.51 2.65 14.80
C LYS A 254 -9.09 3.20 14.78
N LEU A 255 -8.87 4.46 15.18
CA LEU A 255 -7.53 5.05 15.20
C LEU A 255 -6.61 4.39 16.25
N GLN A 256 -7.14 4.06 17.42
CA GLN A 256 -6.39 3.30 18.44
C GLN A 256 -6.05 1.89 17.97
N TYR A 257 -7.01 1.20 17.32
CA TYR A 257 -6.77 -0.11 16.73
C TYR A 257 -5.64 -0.04 15.70
N LEU A 258 -5.65 0.97 14.81
CA LEU A 258 -4.61 1.15 13.81
C LEU A 258 -3.22 1.33 14.41
N LEU A 259 -3.07 2.05 15.52
CA LEU A 259 -1.77 2.19 16.20
C LEU A 259 -1.22 0.85 16.72
N SER A 260 -2.07 -0.14 16.98
CA SER A 260 -1.65 -1.48 17.39
C SER A 260 -1.22 -2.37 16.22
N GLN A 261 -1.48 -1.93 14.98
CA GLN A 261 -1.15 -2.67 13.76
C GLN A 261 0.26 -2.30 13.25
N ASN A 262 0.82 -3.16 12.42
CA ASN A 262 2.06 -2.88 11.71
C ASN A 262 1.98 -3.51 10.29
N PRO A 263 2.01 -2.71 9.23
CA PRO A 263 2.11 -1.24 9.18
C PRO A 263 0.76 -0.52 9.42
N PHE A 264 0.82 0.74 9.83
CA PHE A 264 -0.34 1.64 9.91
C PHE A 264 -0.05 2.95 9.14
N PRO A 265 -1.09 3.72 8.70
CA PRO A 265 -0.87 5.00 8.04
C PRO A 265 -0.12 5.97 8.96
N PRO A 266 1.00 6.59 8.51
CA PRO A 266 1.83 7.48 9.37
C PRO A 266 1.05 8.59 10.03
N GLU A 267 0.03 9.12 9.36
CA GLU A 267 -0.82 10.22 9.81
C GLU A 267 -1.73 9.82 10.99
N THR A 268 -1.92 8.51 11.23
CA THR A 268 -2.81 8.00 12.29
C THR A 268 -2.40 8.52 13.66
N PHE A 269 -1.11 8.52 13.96
CA PHE A 269 -0.59 8.96 15.25
C PHE A 269 -0.85 10.45 15.50
N SER A 270 -0.48 11.31 14.54
CA SER A 270 -0.69 12.76 14.65
C SER A 270 -2.18 13.13 14.66
N ASN A 271 -2.99 12.49 13.81
CA ASN A 271 -4.42 12.75 13.75
C ASN A 271 -5.13 12.33 15.05
N LEU A 272 -4.76 11.21 15.65
CA LEU A 272 -5.31 10.79 16.95
C LEU A 272 -5.02 11.82 18.05
N LEU A 273 -3.78 12.31 18.13
CA LEU A 273 -3.39 13.33 19.10
C LEU A 273 -4.14 14.65 18.88
N LEU A 274 -4.23 15.12 17.63
CA LEU A 274 -4.96 16.34 17.29
C LEU A 274 -6.46 16.22 17.63
N LEU A 275 -7.06 15.06 17.41
CA LEU A 275 -8.45 14.80 17.74
C LEU A 275 -8.65 14.73 19.25
N TYR A 276 -7.77 14.10 20.02
CA TYR A 276 -7.84 14.15 21.49
C TYR A 276 -7.76 15.58 22.01
N CYS A 277 -6.88 16.41 21.43
CA CYS A 277 -6.83 17.84 21.79
C CYS A 277 -8.12 18.59 21.39
N LYS A 278 -8.66 18.31 20.19
CA LYS A 278 -9.94 18.93 19.70
C LYS A 278 -11.11 18.61 20.65
N TYR A 279 -11.17 17.38 21.17
CA TYR A 279 -12.23 16.93 22.07
C TYR A 279 -11.89 17.09 23.57
N GLU A 280 -10.81 17.80 23.89
CA GLU A 280 -10.35 18.10 25.26
C GLU A 280 -9.99 16.84 26.09
N TYR A 281 -9.63 15.72 25.43
CA TYR A 281 -9.19 14.48 26.08
C TYR A 281 -7.67 14.51 26.31
N TYR A 282 -7.17 15.50 27.03
CA TYR A 282 -5.73 15.76 27.22
C TYR A 282 -5.01 14.62 27.92
N ASP A 283 -5.66 13.96 28.88
CA ASP A 283 -5.08 12.81 29.59
C ASP A 283 -4.80 11.65 28.62
N LEU A 284 -5.76 11.34 27.71
CA LEU A 284 -5.59 10.30 26.71
C LEU A 284 -4.50 10.68 25.68
N ALA A 285 -4.38 11.95 25.33
CA ALA A 285 -3.30 12.42 24.48
C ALA A 285 -1.94 12.23 25.15
N ALA A 286 -1.84 12.52 26.44
CA ALA A 286 -0.61 12.35 27.20
C ALA A 286 -0.22 10.87 27.33
N ASP A 287 -1.19 9.99 27.57
CA ASP A 287 -0.97 8.53 27.65
C ASP A 287 -0.45 7.98 26.31
N VAL A 288 -1.08 8.34 25.18
CA VAL A 288 -0.65 7.91 23.85
C VAL A 288 0.77 8.40 23.53
N LEU A 289 1.13 9.63 23.91
CA LEU A 289 2.49 10.15 23.75
C LEU A 289 3.49 9.37 24.60
N ALA A 290 3.15 9.06 25.84
CA ALA A 290 4.03 8.33 26.76
C ALA A 290 4.28 6.89 26.29
N GLU A 291 3.21 6.20 25.86
CA GLU A 291 3.27 4.82 25.39
C GLU A 291 4.01 4.69 24.03
N ASN A 292 3.94 5.73 23.20
CA ASN A 292 4.49 5.73 21.84
C ASN A 292 5.59 6.78 21.64
N ALA A 293 6.49 6.94 22.62
CA ALA A 293 7.56 7.93 22.59
C ALA A 293 8.42 7.84 21.30
N HIS A 294 8.66 6.63 20.80
CA HIS A 294 9.41 6.41 19.56
C HIS A 294 8.70 6.99 18.31
N LEU A 295 7.36 6.98 18.27
CA LEU A 295 6.58 7.56 17.17
C LEU A 295 6.60 9.10 17.20
N THR A 296 6.73 9.69 18.39
CA THR A 296 6.87 11.14 18.54
C THR A 296 8.08 11.66 17.79
N TYR A 297 9.23 11.04 17.96
CA TYR A 297 10.46 11.42 17.25
C TYR A 297 10.36 11.14 15.74
N LYS A 298 9.64 10.11 15.34
CA LYS A 298 9.50 9.74 13.93
C LYS A 298 8.51 10.63 13.16
N TYR A 299 7.38 11.01 13.78
CA TYR A 299 6.26 11.62 13.06
C TYR A 299 5.90 13.04 13.50
N LEU A 300 6.38 13.54 14.64
CA LEU A 300 6.03 14.88 15.14
C LEU A 300 7.19 15.89 15.14
N THR A 301 8.41 15.48 14.83
CA THR A 301 9.60 16.37 14.84
C THR A 301 10.04 16.86 13.47
N GLN A 302 9.22 16.69 12.45
CA GLN A 302 9.47 17.21 11.11
C GLN A 302 8.74 18.51 10.85
#